data_ae0d2e5842f408688c7a3ac4a004c1c6
#
_entry.id   ae0d2e5842f408688c7a3ac4a004c1c6
#
_cell.length_a   1.000
_cell.length_b   1.000
_cell.length_c   1.000
_cell.angle_alpha   90.00
_cell.angle_beta   90.00
_cell.angle_gamma   90.00
#
_symmetry.space_group_name_H-M   'P 1'
#
loop_
_entity.id
_entity.type
_entity.pdbx_description
1 polymer ?
#
loop_
_entity_poly.entity_id
_entity_poly.type
_entity_poly.pdbx_seq_one_letter_code
_entity_poly.pdbx_strand_id
1 'polypeptide(L)'
;KDVIVVKGVQNAPLNLQEQGSIQEGLTKNVERMAYWIKQACSTGKKPDFILFNEFPLTGYSAGARNEKLKFTIRIPGPETQRIGELAKACDTYVIFGSYATDPDWPGHILSLNPVIGRDGKIKATYWKSRNVLRLGDEIPTTTVENVRDRFRAKYGIEEEFPVLKTEYGNIAVSTVQLDPFVFAAYAMRGVEIMFRTATLFSKTDVQAIAA
;
A
#
# COMPACT_ATOMS: atom_id res chain seq x y z
N LYS A 1 -17.58 -11.79 -13.78
CA LYS A 1 -16.68 -11.40 -14.88
C LYS A 1 -15.67 -12.53 -15.07
N ASP A 2 -15.56 -13.08 -16.28
CA ASP A 2 -14.71 -14.27 -16.56
C ASP A 2 -13.21 -13.95 -16.55
N VAL A 3 -12.85 -12.69 -16.70
CA VAL A 3 -11.45 -12.22 -16.71
C VAL A 3 -11.34 -10.90 -15.96
N ILE A 4 -10.42 -10.86 -14.99
CA ILE A 4 -10.05 -9.65 -14.26
C ILE A 4 -8.75 -9.09 -14.84
N VAL A 5 -8.73 -7.79 -15.10
CA VAL A 5 -7.57 -7.10 -15.67
C VAL A 5 -6.85 -6.36 -14.55
N VAL A 6 -5.64 -6.79 -14.23
CA VAL A 6 -4.76 -6.13 -13.26
C VAL A 6 -3.59 -5.49 -14.01
N LYS A 7 -3.32 -4.22 -13.74
CA LYS A 7 -2.13 -3.52 -14.26
C LYS A 7 -1.19 -3.18 -13.13
N GLY A 8 -0.04 -3.84 -13.09
CA GLY A 8 1.04 -3.51 -12.18
C GLY A 8 1.86 -2.33 -12.72
N VAL A 9 2.03 -1.31 -11.92
CA VAL A 9 2.86 -0.14 -12.22
C VAL A 9 4.07 -0.14 -11.31
N GLN A 10 5.23 -0.44 -11.87
CA GLN A 10 6.50 -0.34 -11.18
C GLN A 10 7.13 1.01 -11.50
N ASN A 11 6.78 2.04 -10.72
CA ASN A 11 7.37 3.36 -10.84
C ASN A 11 8.51 3.57 -9.84
N ALA A 12 9.51 4.36 -10.23
CA ALA A 12 10.53 4.86 -9.31
C ALA A 12 10.08 6.23 -8.80
N PRO A 13 9.70 6.38 -7.53
CA PRO A 13 9.39 7.69 -6.96
C PRO A 13 10.65 8.55 -6.89
N LEU A 14 10.45 9.87 -6.89
CA LEU A 14 11.53 10.79 -6.58
C LEU A 14 11.90 10.63 -5.09
N ASN A 15 13.18 10.70 -4.80
CA ASN A 15 13.65 10.79 -3.43
C ASN A 15 13.26 12.16 -2.85
N LEU A 16 12.46 12.17 -1.81
CA LEU A 16 11.94 13.41 -1.22
C LEU A 16 13.04 14.26 -0.57
N GLN A 17 14.12 13.63 -0.10
CA GLN A 17 15.26 14.34 0.49
C GLN A 17 16.06 15.16 -0.51
N GLU A 18 16.01 14.78 -1.79
CA GLU A 18 16.75 15.44 -2.88
C GLU A 18 15.94 16.56 -3.55
N GLN A 19 14.72 16.81 -3.06
CA GLN A 19 13.86 17.86 -3.60
C GLN A 19 14.03 19.17 -2.82
N GLY A 20 13.59 20.30 -3.41
CA GLY A 20 13.60 21.60 -2.75
C GLY A 20 12.80 21.64 -1.44
N SER A 21 11.72 20.86 -1.38
CA SER A 21 10.97 20.57 -0.15
C SER A 21 10.30 19.20 -0.25
N ILE A 22 9.96 18.62 0.90
CA ILE A 22 9.23 17.36 0.98
C ILE A 22 7.87 17.49 0.29
N GLN A 23 7.18 18.59 0.52
CA GLN A 23 5.87 18.84 -0.10
C GLN A 23 5.96 18.94 -1.63
N GLU A 24 6.99 19.58 -2.15
CA GLU A 24 7.24 19.62 -3.59
C GLU A 24 7.51 18.22 -4.16
N GLY A 25 8.33 17.43 -3.48
CA GLY A 25 8.61 16.05 -3.85
C GLY A 25 7.36 15.17 -3.84
N LEU A 26 6.53 15.29 -2.79
CA LEU A 26 5.25 14.59 -2.70
C LEU A 26 4.32 14.97 -3.86
N THR A 27 4.19 16.26 -4.15
CA THR A 27 3.36 16.75 -5.28
C THR A 27 3.84 16.14 -6.60
N LYS A 28 5.15 16.14 -6.85
CA LYS A 28 5.73 15.53 -8.06
C LYS A 28 5.46 14.02 -8.12
N ASN A 29 5.57 13.30 -7.01
CA ASN A 29 5.28 11.86 -6.97
C ASN A 29 3.79 11.56 -7.18
N VAL A 30 2.89 12.36 -6.62
CA VAL A 30 1.44 12.26 -6.90
C VAL A 30 1.15 12.44 -8.40
N GLU A 31 1.73 13.45 -9.04
CA GLU A 31 1.53 13.67 -10.49
C GLU A 31 2.18 12.57 -11.35
N ARG A 32 3.28 11.96 -10.89
CA ARG A 32 3.83 10.75 -11.55
C ARG A 32 2.88 9.57 -11.43
N MET A 33 2.29 9.33 -10.29
CA MET A 33 1.24 8.31 -10.14
C MET A 33 0.03 8.63 -11.02
N ALA A 34 -0.40 9.90 -11.04
CA ALA A 34 -1.49 10.37 -11.89
C ALA A 34 -1.23 10.09 -13.39
N TYR A 35 -0.02 10.36 -13.84
CA TYR A 35 0.41 10.03 -15.21
C TYR A 35 0.26 8.53 -15.50
N TRP A 36 0.79 7.68 -14.62
CA TRP A 36 0.75 6.24 -14.82
C TRP A 36 -0.66 5.65 -14.72
N ILE A 37 -1.52 6.19 -13.85
CA ILE A 37 -2.95 5.81 -13.80
C ILE A 37 -3.61 6.13 -15.14
N LYS A 38 -3.42 7.35 -15.68
CA LYS A 38 -3.96 7.74 -16.98
C LYS A 38 -3.45 6.84 -18.10
N GLN A 39 -2.15 6.52 -18.12
CA GLN A 39 -1.57 5.60 -19.10
C GLN A 39 -2.18 4.19 -18.97
N ALA A 40 -2.30 3.67 -17.76
CA ALA A 40 -2.92 2.38 -17.52
C ALA A 40 -4.37 2.33 -18.01
N CYS A 41 -5.12 3.43 -17.89
CA CYS A 41 -6.51 3.50 -18.30
C CYS A 41 -6.70 3.68 -19.81
N SER A 42 -5.75 4.32 -20.49
CA SER A 42 -5.83 4.64 -21.92
C SER A 42 -5.24 3.57 -22.86
N THR A 43 -4.46 2.62 -22.32
CA THR A 43 -3.76 1.62 -23.13
C THR A 43 -4.35 0.22 -22.95
N GLY A 44 -4.61 -0.48 -24.05
CA GLY A 44 -5.10 -1.86 -24.04
C GLY A 44 -6.43 -2.04 -23.31
N LYS A 45 -6.62 -3.17 -22.63
CA LYS A 45 -7.86 -3.43 -21.87
C LYS A 45 -7.94 -2.52 -20.64
N LYS A 46 -9.12 -1.97 -20.37
CA LYS A 46 -9.41 -1.20 -19.17
C LYS A 46 -9.09 -2.02 -17.91
N PRO A 47 -8.29 -1.51 -16.97
CA PRO A 47 -7.99 -2.24 -15.74
C PRO A 47 -9.18 -2.25 -14.78
N ASP A 48 -9.37 -3.39 -14.11
CA ASP A 48 -10.21 -3.50 -12.92
C ASP A 48 -9.44 -3.04 -11.68
N PHE A 49 -8.13 -3.35 -11.65
CA PHE A 49 -7.21 -2.94 -10.60
C PHE A 49 -5.93 -2.37 -11.20
N ILE A 50 -5.43 -1.29 -10.57
CA ILE A 50 -4.08 -0.76 -10.79
C ILE A 50 -3.32 -0.91 -9.50
N LEU A 51 -2.20 -1.64 -9.53
CA LEU A 51 -1.35 -1.90 -8.38
C LEU A 51 -0.03 -1.15 -8.52
N PHE A 52 0.32 -0.32 -7.55
CA PHE A 52 1.63 0.29 -7.39
C PHE A 52 2.48 -0.46 -6.35
N ASN A 53 3.74 -0.07 -6.25
CA ASN A 53 4.67 -0.57 -5.25
C ASN A 53 4.35 -0.07 -3.82
N GLU A 54 5.21 -0.43 -2.85
CA GLU A 54 5.01 -0.12 -1.43
C GLU A 54 5.10 1.37 -1.10
N PHE A 55 5.94 2.15 -1.81
CA PHE A 55 6.19 3.55 -1.50
C PHE A 55 6.21 4.46 -2.74
N PRO A 56 5.17 4.47 -3.58
CA PRO A 56 5.18 5.26 -4.82
C PRO A 56 5.13 6.77 -4.59
N LEU A 57 4.65 7.22 -3.41
CA LEU A 57 4.54 8.63 -3.03
C LEU A 57 5.74 9.12 -2.23
N THR A 58 6.12 8.35 -1.22
CA THR A 58 7.13 8.79 -0.25
C THR A 58 8.55 8.34 -0.60
N GLY A 59 8.67 7.35 -1.46
CA GLY A 59 9.91 6.63 -1.65
C GLY A 59 10.25 5.75 -0.45
N TYR A 60 11.21 4.84 -0.63
CA TYR A 60 11.76 4.06 0.47
C TYR A 60 12.85 4.88 1.17
N SER A 61 12.84 4.88 2.50
CA SER A 61 13.91 5.47 3.30
C SER A 61 14.52 4.41 4.21
N ALA A 62 15.83 4.22 4.10
CA ALA A 62 16.62 3.43 5.04
C ALA A 62 17.05 4.23 6.28
N GLY A 63 16.76 5.52 6.33
CA GLY A 63 17.14 6.42 7.41
C GLY A 63 16.46 6.13 8.74
N ALA A 64 16.92 6.80 9.78
CA ALA A 64 16.40 6.71 11.13
C ALA A 64 14.90 7.07 11.20
N ARG A 65 14.24 6.60 12.26
CA ARG A 65 12.80 6.83 12.47
C ARG A 65 12.39 8.30 12.36
N ASN A 66 13.18 9.20 12.96
CA ASN A 66 12.91 10.64 12.93
C ASN A 66 12.95 11.23 11.51
N GLU A 67 13.78 10.68 10.64
CA GLU A 67 13.83 11.08 9.24
C GLU A 67 12.57 10.59 8.49
N LYS A 68 12.15 9.35 8.72
CA LYS A 68 10.93 8.80 8.11
C LYS A 68 9.67 9.57 8.47
N LEU A 69 9.57 10.11 9.69
CA LEU A 69 8.42 10.93 10.10
C LEU A 69 8.20 12.15 9.21
N LYS A 70 9.26 12.70 8.62
CA LYS A 70 9.19 13.83 7.71
C LYS A 70 8.53 13.48 6.36
N PHE A 71 8.52 12.20 6.00
CA PHE A 71 8.04 11.70 4.69
C PHE A 71 6.66 11.05 4.75
N THR A 72 6.00 11.07 5.89
CA THR A 72 4.69 10.46 6.05
C THR A 72 3.58 11.32 5.45
N ILE A 73 2.54 10.66 4.96
CA ILE A 73 1.28 11.30 4.57
C ILE A 73 0.18 10.94 5.55
N ARG A 74 -0.94 11.62 5.48
CA ARG A 74 -2.18 11.20 6.15
C ARG A 74 -3.05 10.40 5.19
N ILE A 75 -3.70 9.37 5.70
CA ILE A 75 -4.67 8.56 4.96
C ILE A 75 -5.96 8.47 5.78
N PRO A 76 -7.08 9.10 5.31
CA PRO A 76 -7.22 9.91 4.11
C PRO A 76 -6.47 11.24 4.17
N GLY A 77 -6.09 11.76 3.00
CA GLY A 77 -5.39 13.03 2.84
C GLY A 77 -5.44 13.54 1.40
N PRO A 78 -4.83 14.71 1.11
CA PRO A 78 -4.88 15.32 -0.23
C PRO A 78 -4.31 14.40 -1.32
N GLU A 79 -3.27 13.63 -1.03
CA GLU A 79 -2.66 12.69 -1.96
C GLU A 79 -3.65 11.57 -2.34
N THR A 80 -4.31 10.97 -1.35
CA THR A 80 -5.32 9.93 -1.59
C THR A 80 -6.57 10.48 -2.26
N GLN A 81 -6.95 11.73 -1.99
CA GLN A 81 -8.05 12.40 -2.68
C GLN A 81 -7.75 12.55 -4.17
N ARG A 82 -6.57 13.06 -4.50
CA ARG A 82 -6.14 13.24 -5.90
C ARG A 82 -6.12 11.92 -6.68
N ILE A 83 -5.61 10.86 -6.06
CA ILE A 83 -5.63 9.52 -6.67
C ILE A 83 -7.05 8.98 -6.79
N GLY A 84 -7.91 9.29 -5.81
CA GLY A 84 -9.33 8.94 -5.83
C GLY A 84 -10.09 9.53 -7.03
N GLU A 85 -9.83 10.81 -7.36
CA GLU A 85 -10.41 11.45 -8.55
C GLU A 85 -10.06 10.66 -9.82
N LEU A 86 -8.82 10.20 -9.92
CA LEU A 86 -8.34 9.42 -11.07
C LEU A 86 -8.92 8.01 -11.10
N ALA A 87 -9.00 7.34 -9.95
CA ALA A 87 -9.63 6.04 -9.80
C ALA A 87 -11.09 6.09 -10.26
N LYS A 88 -11.83 7.12 -9.84
CA LYS A 88 -13.21 7.37 -10.27
C LYS A 88 -13.31 7.67 -11.77
N ALA A 89 -12.45 8.53 -12.30
CA ALA A 89 -12.47 8.88 -13.72
C ALA A 89 -12.17 7.68 -14.63
N CYS A 90 -11.32 6.76 -14.17
CA CYS A 90 -10.99 5.52 -14.87
C CYS A 90 -11.96 4.38 -14.56
N ASP A 91 -12.80 4.52 -13.54
CA ASP A 91 -13.69 3.48 -13.05
C ASP A 91 -12.91 2.18 -12.74
N THR A 92 -11.89 2.31 -11.88
CA THR A 92 -10.95 1.24 -11.50
C THR A 92 -10.62 1.31 -10.02
N TYR A 93 -10.14 0.20 -9.45
CA TYR A 93 -9.51 0.23 -8.13
C TYR A 93 -8.04 0.64 -8.26
N VAL A 94 -7.56 1.47 -7.32
CA VAL A 94 -6.14 1.83 -7.23
C VAL A 94 -5.60 1.40 -5.87
N ILE A 95 -4.51 0.65 -5.87
CA ILE A 95 -3.87 0.07 -4.68
C ILE A 95 -2.41 0.52 -4.65
N PHE A 96 -1.96 1.01 -3.51
CA PHE A 96 -0.56 1.40 -3.30
C PHE A 96 -0.19 1.35 -1.82
N GLY A 97 1.09 1.36 -1.50
CA GLY A 97 1.56 1.51 -0.13
C GLY A 97 2.13 2.90 0.15
N SER A 98 2.22 3.30 1.41
CA SER A 98 2.86 4.54 1.83
C SER A 98 3.30 4.51 3.29
N TYR A 99 4.32 5.28 3.63
CA TYR A 99 4.51 5.71 5.01
C TYR A 99 3.40 6.68 5.37
N ALA A 100 2.80 6.46 6.54
CA ALA A 100 1.68 7.27 7.02
C ALA A 100 1.79 7.57 8.51
N THR A 101 1.16 8.66 8.90
CA THR A 101 0.85 8.99 10.30
C THR A 101 -0.66 9.02 10.50
N ASP A 102 -1.09 8.66 11.69
CA ASP A 102 -2.48 8.64 12.11
C ASP A 102 -2.60 9.36 13.46
N PRO A 103 -3.54 10.30 13.66
CA PRO A 103 -3.76 10.99 14.93
C PRO A 103 -4.04 10.05 16.10
N ASP A 104 -4.66 8.91 15.84
CA ASP A 104 -4.96 7.89 16.86
C ASP A 104 -3.72 7.09 17.28
N TRP A 105 -2.63 7.23 16.52
CA TRP A 105 -1.35 6.57 16.74
C TRP A 105 -0.21 7.59 16.80
N PRO A 106 -0.23 8.51 17.78
CA PRO A 106 0.79 9.58 17.87
C PRO A 106 2.19 8.98 18.04
N GLY A 107 3.15 9.53 17.30
CA GLY A 107 4.54 9.08 17.30
C GLY A 107 4.82 7.76 16.58
N HIS A 108 3.80 7.12 16.00
CA HIS A 108 3.98 5.93 15.18
C HIS A 108 4.13 6.28 13.70
N ILE A 109 5.01 5.55 13.01
CA ILE A 109 5.11 5.55 11.56
C ILE A 109 4.48 4.25 11.08
N LEU A 110 3.46 4.36 10.27
CA LEU A 110 2.71 3.23 9.76
C LEU A 110 3.12 2.95 8.31
N SER A 111 3.14 1.69 7.92
CA SER A 111 3.14 1.28 6.51
C SER A 111 1.72 0.83 6.19
N LEU A 112 1.01 1.68 5.45
CA LEU A 112 -0.39 1.49 5.11
C LEU A 112 -0.58 1.28 3.61
N ASN A 113 -1.56 0.45 3.27
CA ASN A 113 -1.96 0.20 1.89
C ASN A 113 -3.44 0.55 1.72
N PRO A 114 -3.76 1.76 1.26
CA PRO A 114 -5.12 2.10 0.90
C PRO A 114 -5.55 1.39 -0.37
N VAL A 115 -6.77 0.92 -0.39
CA VAL A 115 -7.50 0.49 -1.58
C VAL A 115 -8.53 1.56 -1.90
N ILE A 116 -8.31 2.29 -2.97
CA ILE A 116 -9.23 3.31 -3.45
C ILE A 116 -10.17 2.66 -4.48
N GLY A 117 -11.46 2.79 -4.26
CA GLY A 117 -12.48 2.18 -5.11
C GLY A 117 -12.83 3.02 -6.34
N ARG A 118 -13.66 2.44 -7.19
CA ARG A 118 -14.18 3.02 -8.45
C ARG A 118 -14.99 4.30 -8.26
N ASP A 119 -15.48 4.54 -7.05
CA ASP A 119 -16.17 5.79 -6.67
C ASP A 119 -15.20 6.88 -6.17
N GLY A 120 -13.90 6.59 -6.15
CA GLY A 120 -12.84 7.47 -5.67
C GLY A 120 -12.66 7.49 -4.16
N LYS A 121 -13.41 6.66 -3.41
CA LYS A 121 -13.31 6.60 -1.96
C LYS A 121 -12.40 5.46 -1.51
N ILE A 122 -11.73 5.63 -0.37
CA ILE A 122 -11.00 4.55 0.28
C ILE A 122 -12.02 3.49 0.75
N LYS A 123 -11.83 2.26 0.31
CA LYS A 123 -12.67 1.10 0.67
C LYS A 123 -12.09 0.28 1.82
N ALA A 124 -10.77 0.22 1.90
CA ALA A 124 -10.04 -0.42 2.97
C ALA A 124 -8.65 0.21 3.09
N THR A 125 -8.06 0.10 4.28
CA THR A 125 -6.67 0.46 4.53
C THR A 125 -6.01 -0.68 5.28
N TYR A 126 -5.10 -1.36 4.62
CA TYR A 126 -4.37 -2.49 5.18
C TYR A 126 -3.12 -2.01 5.90
N TRP A 127 -2.95 -2.44 7.12
CA TRP A 127 -1.71 -2.26 7.86
C TRP A 127 -0.70 -3.34 7.50
N LYS A 128 0.57 -2.99 7.50
CA LYS A 128 1.62 -4.00 7.48
C LYS A 128 1.50 -4.86 8.73
N SER A 129 1.32 -6.16 8.57
CA SER A 129 1.10 -7.07 9.70
C SER A 129 2.35 -7.28 10.54
N ARG A 130 3.52 -7.40 9.91
CA ARG A 130 4.83 -7.51 10.59
C ARG A 130 5.98 -6.99 9.73
N ASN A 131 7.09 -6.67 10.37
CA ASN A 131 8.34 -6.34 9.69
C ASN A 131 9.18 -7.59 9.42
N VAL A 132 10.00 -7.54 8.38
CA VAL A 132 11.08 -8.51 8.20
C VAL A 132 12.10 -8.24 9.28
N LEU A 133 12.38 -9.25 10.11
CA LEU A 133 13.36 -9.14 11.17
C LEU A 133 14.75 -8.85 10.58
N ARG A 134 15.40 -7.79 11.09
CA ARG A 134 16.82 -7.44 10.86
C ARG A 134 17.17 -6.74 9.54
N LEU A 135 16.35 -5.82 9.07
CA LEU A 135 16.82 -4.80 8.14
C LEU A 135 17.45 -3.61 8.90
N GLY A 136 18.41 -3.89 9.80
CA GLY A 136 19.04 -2.90 10.67
C GLY A 136 18.54 -2.95 12.12
N ASP A 137 19.14 -2.14 12.98
CA ASP A 137 18.86 -2.12 14.43
C ASP A 137 17.55 -1.41 14.79
N GLU A 138 16.93 -0.70 13.86
CA GLU A 138 15.67 0.01 14.06
C GLU A 138 14.47 -0.68 13.40
N ILE A 139 13.35 -0.70 14.11
CA ILE A 139 12.06 -1.11 13.54
C ILE A 139 11.62 -0.01 12.56
N PRO A 140 11.59 -0.28 11.23
CA PRO A 140 11.38 0.75 10.22
C PRO A 140 9.99 1.38 10.29
N THR A 141 8.96 0.61 10.65
CA THR A 141 7.57 1.05 10.81
C THR A 141 6.90 0.27 11.94
N THR A 142 5.88 0.88 12.54
CA THR A 142 4.99 0.18 13.47
C THR A 142 4.07 -0.74 12.66
N THR A 143 4.00 -2.00 13.07
CA THR A 143 3.14 -3.02 12.45
C THR A 143 2.07 -3.48 13.44
N VAL A 144 1.07 -4.20 12.93
CA VAL A 144 0.04 -4.82 13.79
C VAL A 144 0.67 -5.66 14.89
N GLU A 145 1.71 -6.45 14.56
CA GLU A 145 2.41 -7.30 15.54
C GLU A 145 3.02 -6.50 16.70
N ASN A 146 3.57 -5.30 16.42
CA ASN A 146 4.19 -4.47 17.46
C ASN A 146 3.18 -3.88 18.47
N VAL A 147 1.92 -3.73 18.06
CA VAL A 147 0.89 -3.04 18.83
C VAL A 147 -0.42 -3.85 18.92
N ARG A 148 -0.31 -5.18 18.81
CA ARG A 148 -1.44 -6.10 18.61
C ARG A 148 -2.58 -5.88 19.59
N ASP A 149 -2.31 -5.83 20.87
CA ASP A 149 -3.37 -5.72 21.88
C ASP A 149 -4.14 -4.39 21.76
N ARG A 150 -3.41 -3.29 21.55
CA ARG A 150 -4.02 -1.99 21.32
C ARG A 150 -4.77 -1.94 19.98
N PHE A 151 -4.22 -2.58 18.95
CA PHE A 151 -4.85 -2.69 17.64
C PHE A 151 -6.18 -3.45 17.75
N ARG A 152 -6.17 -4.62 18.38
CA ARG A 152 -7.38 -5.44 18.60
C ARG A 152 -8.42 -4.71 19.44
N ALA A 153 -8.01 -4.03 20.50
CA ALA A 153 -8.91 -3.27 21.35
C ALA A 153 -9.60 -2.13 20.58
N LYS A 154 -8.92 -1.54 19.59
CA LYS A 154 -9.43 -0.41 18.81
C LYS A 154 -10.27 -0.86 17.61
N TYR A 155 -9.80 -1.84 16.85
CA TYR A 155 -10.37 -2.20 15.54
C TYR A 155 -11.05 -3.59 15.55
N GLY A 156 -10.76 -4.43 16.52
CA GLY A 156 -11.21 -5.82 16.57
C GLY A 156 -10.19 -6.79 15.97
N ILE A 157 -10.29 -8.06 16.36
CA ILE A 157 -9.39 -9.13 15.91
C ILE A 157 -9.49 -9.38 14.40
N GLU A 158 -10.67 -9.15 13.83
CA GLU A 158 -10.94 -9.37 12.40
C GLU A 158 -10.10 -8.45 11.52
N GLU A 159 -9.76 -7.26 12.00
CA GLU A 159 -9.00 -6.25 11.29
C GLU A 159 -7.48 -6.52 11.24
N GLU A 160 -6.99 -7.57 11.90
CA GLU A 160 -5.61 -8.03 11.70
C GLU A 160 -5.37 -8.57 10.28
N PHE A 161 -6.41 -9.20 9.72
CA PHE A 161 -6.40 -9.77 8.36
C PHE A 161 -7.71 -9.42 7.66
N PRO A 162 -7.96 -8.15 7.36
CA PRO A 162 -9.21 -7.71 6.78
C PRO A 162 -9.39 -8.24 5.35
N VAL A 163 -10.62 -8.51 4.97
CA VAL A 163 -10.99 -8.96 3.63
C VAL A 163 -11.94 -7.94 3.02
N LEU A 164 -11.54 -7.33 1.92
CA LEU A 164 -12.41 -6.44 1.16
C LEU A 164 -13.18 -7.24 0.11
N LYS A 165 -14.49 -7.23 0.25
CA LYS A 165 -15.40 -7.80 -0.76
C LYS A 165 -15.58 -6.81 -1.90
N THR A 166 -15.31 -7.24 -3.12
CA THR A 166 -15.51 -6.47 -4.33
C THR A 166 -16.40 -7.25 -5.32
N GLU A 167 -16.86 -6.57 -6.34
CA GLU A 167 -17.58 -7.22 -7.44
C GLU A 167 -16.70 -8.17 -8.28
N TYR A 168 -15.40 -8.16 -8.03
CA TYR A 168 -14.41 -9.00 -8.72
C TYR A 168 -13.89 -10.16 -7.84
N GLY A 169 -14.37 -10.26 -6.61
CA GLY A 169 -13.97 -11.26 -5.62
C GLY A 169 -13.49 -10.63 -4.31
N ASN A 170 -13.16 -11.49 -3.38
CA ASN A 170 -12.62 -11.12 -2.07
C ASN A 170 -11.14 -10.83 -2.20
N ILE A 171 -10.73 -9.61 -1.90
CA ILE A 171 -9.33 -9.19 -2.04
C ILE A 171 -8.69 -8.88 -0.68
N ALA A 172 -7.37 -8.99 -0.64
CA ALA A 172 -6.54 -8.43 0.42
C ALA A 172 -5.26 -7.84 -0.14
N VAL A 173 -4.60 -6.99 0.68
CA VAL A 173 -3.31 -6.38 0.34
C VAL A 173 -2.32 -6.64 1.45
N SER A 174 -1.10 -7.04 1.12
CA SER A 174 -0.02 -7.24 2.07
C SER A 174 1.31 -6.75 1.53
N THR A 175 2.09 -6.11 2.40
CA THR A 175 3.50 -5.77 2.14
C THR A 175 4.46 -6.82 2.70
N VAL A 176 3.96 -7.78 3.48
CA VAL A 176 4.76 -8.89 4.00
C VAL A 176 4.98 -9.92 2.90
N GLN A 177 6.23 -10.27 2.65
CA GLN A 177 6.57 -11.10 1.49
C GLN A 177 7.19 -12.44 1.87
N LEU A 178 7.80 -12.53 3.05
CA LEU A 178 8.58 -13.69 3.47
C LEU A 178 7.89 -14.51 4.57
N ASP A 179 6.61 -14.26 4.85
CA ASP A 179 5.88 -14.96 5.87
C ASP A 179 4.67 -15.71 5.29
N PRO A 180 4.80 -17.02 5.08
CA PRO A 180 3.71 -17.82 4.52
C PRO A 180 2.47 -17.87 5.44
N PHE A 181 2.63 -17.69 6.75
CA PHE A 181 1.50 -17.71 7.68
C PHE A 181 0.56 -16.52 7.50
N VAL A 182 1.09 -15.36 7.10
CA VAL A 182 0.25 -14.19 6.76
C VAL A 182 -0.65 -14.52 5.57
N PHE A 183 -0.12 -15.16 4.54
CA PHE A 183 -0.91 -15.55 3.36
C PHE A 183 -1.91 -16.65 3.69
N ALA A 184 -1.51 -17.65 4.50
CA ALA A 184 -2.41 -18.69 4.97
C ALA A 184 -3.58 -18.10 5.78
N ALA A 185 -3.32 -17.12 6.66
CA ALA A 185 -4.36 -16.46 7.42
C ALA A 185 -5.38 -15.75 6.49
N TYR A 186 -4.94 -15.04 5.47
CA TYR A 186 -5.83 -14.43 4.48
C TYR A 186 -6.62 -15.48 3.68
N ALA A 187 -5.96 -16.56 3.25
CA ALA A 187 -6.63 -17.64 2.54
C ALA A 187 -7.73 -18.29 3.38
N MET A 188 -7.47 -18.56 4.66
CA MET A 188 -8.47 -19.09 5.60
C MET A 188 -9.66 -18.14 5.81
N ARG A 189 -9.49 -16.85 5.58
CA ARG A 189 -10.55 -15.85 5.64
C ARG A 189 -11.28 -15.68 4.30
N GLY A 190 -10.98 -16.50 3.31
CA GLY A 190 -11.67 -16.53 2.01
C GLY A 190 -11.20 -15.46 1.03
N VAL A 191 -9.95 -15.02 1.14
CA VAL A 191 -9.34 -14.14 0.12
C VAL A 191 -9.11 -14.94 -1.15
N GLU A 192 -9.58 -14.40 -2.27
CA GLU A 192 -9.45 -15.00 -3.61
C GLU A 192 -8.32 -14.36 -4.41
N ILE A 193 -8.07 -13.06 -4.16
CA ILE A 193 -7.00 -12.30 -4.84
C ILE A 193 -6.15 -11.58 -3.80
N MET A 194 -4.86 -11.91 -3.76
CA MET A 194 -3.90 -11.24 -2.89
C MET A 194 -3.03 -10.29 -3.69
N PHE A 195 -3.13 -9.00 -3.39
CA PHE A 195 -2.22 -7.98 -3.92
C PHE A 195 -1.01 -7.83 -3.01
N ARG A 196 0.17 -7.82 -3.61
CA ARG A 196 1.42 -7.65 -2.87
C ARG A 196 2.13 -6.39 -3.33
N THR A 197 2.12 -5.39 -2.48
CA THR A 197 3.01 -4.23 -2.63
C THR A 197 4.39 -4.62 -2.11
N ALA A 198 5.45 -4.30 -2.84
CA ALA A 198 6.80 -4.69 -2.49
C ALA A 198 7.82 -3.61 -2.84
N THR A 199 8.86 -3.54 -2.03
CA THR A 199 10.07 -2.75 -2.27
C THR A 199 11.30 -3.61 -1.97
N LEU A 200 12.35 -3.47 -2.77
CA LEU A 200 13.65 -4.14 -2.60
C LEU A 200 13.69 -5.66 -2.83
N PHE A 201 12.71 -6.25 -3.50
CA PHE A 201 12.73 -7.68 -3.81
C PHE A 201 13.03 -7.96 -5.27
N SER A 202 13.91 -8.93 -5.52
CA SER A 202 14.18 -9.45 -6.85
C SER A 202 13.08 -10.40 -7.33
N LYS A 203 13.05 -10.68 -8.64
CA LYS A 203 12.16 -11.72 -9.21
C LYS A 203 12.40 -13.09 -8.57
N THR A 204 13.65 -13.39 -8.22
CA THR A 204 14.05 -14.66 -7.63
C THR A 204 13.44 -14.86 -6.25
N ASP A 205 13.41 -13.80 -5.43
CA ASP A 205 12.81 -13.86 -4.08
C ASP A 205 11.30 -14.11 -4.16
N VAL A 206 10.63 -13.52 -5.13
CA VAL A 206 9.19 -13.74 -5.35
C VAL A 206 8.90 -15.16 -5.81
N GLN A 207 9.74 -15.75 -6.66
CA GLN A 207 9.60 -17.12 -7.14
C GLN A 207 9.85 -18.15 -6.03
N ALA A 208 10.82 -17.90 -5.15
CA ALA A 208 11.12 -18.80 -4.02
C ALA A 208 9.98 -18.85 -2.98
N ILE A 209 9.10 -17.85 -2.93
CA ILE A 209 7.95 -17.83 -2.01
C ILE A 209 6.73 -18.51 -2.64
N ALA A 210 6.66 -18.58 -3.96
CA ALA A 210 5.53 -19.17 -4.68
C ALA A 210 5.66 -20.68 -4.89
N ALA A 211 6.83 -21.27 -4.59
CA ALA A 211 7.13 -22.69 -4.68
C ALA A 211 6.95 -23.37 -3.32
#